data_bc73a5c91ab1739edea2e9abe83d8a70
#
_entry.id   bc73a5c91ab1739edea2e9abe83d8a70
#
_cell.length_a   1.000
_cell.length_b   1.000
_cell.length_c   1.000
_cell.angle_alpha   90.00
_cell.angle_beta   90.00
_cell.angle_gamma   90.00
#
_symmetry.space_group_name_H-M   'P 1'
#
loop_
_entity.id
_entity.type
_entity.pdbx_description
1 polymer ?
#
loop_
_entity_poly.entity_id
_entity_poly.type
_entity_poly.pdbx_seq_one_letter_code
_entity_poly.pdbx_strand_id
1 'polypeptide(L)'
;MLQISAKLSALEAGYVVAIEALAWTLVSLSVSGASARWQPRLIVLGTAAILAGNIGIPLSMERESLFATGVFAAFLGGGFGMSYAFLGQQVIGSFDDASRTRGSAAIGTARNAGGAIGAAIAGVGANAAGFGEGLGIANLSAVAWGAIGIGIPFALAGLIGAIRLARTSSVLPASA
;
A
#
# COMPACT_ATOMS: atom_id res chain seq x y z
N MET A 1 -3.15 -11.27 14.97
CA MET A 1 -2.36 -12.20 14.13
C MET A 1 -0.93 -12.35 14.65
N LEU A 2 -0.08 -11.33 14.59
CA LEU A 2 1.33 -11.41 15.04
C LEU A 2 1.52 -11.91 16.49
N GLN A 3 0.61 -11.57 17.37
CA GLN A 3 0.63 -12.05 18.77
C GLN A 3 0.45 -13.57 18.86
N ILE A 4 -0.30 -14.19 17.97
CA ILE A 4 -0.61 -15.61 17.96
C ILE A 4 0.47 -16.39 17.20
N SER A 5 0.88 -15.92 16.00
CA SER A 5 1.86 -16.62 15.17
C SER A 5 3.25 -16.67 15.76
N ALA A 6 3.72 -15.52 16.28
CA ALA A 6 5.07 -15.39 16.79
C ALA A 6 5.14 -15.32 18.32
N LYS A 7 4.01 -15.59 19.02
CA LYS A 7 3.87 -15.45 20.49
C LYS A 7 4.31 -14.07 21.01
N LEU A 8 4.13 -13.04 20.17
CA LEU A 8 4.54 -11.69 20.50
C LEU A 8 3.59 -11.05 21.53
N SER A 9 4.12 -10.21 22.38
CA SER A 9 3.34 -9.27 23.18
C SER A 9 2.62 -8.25 22.29
N ALA A 10 1.59 -7.59 22.80
CA ALA A 10 0.90 -6.52 22.08
C ALA A 10 1.86 -5.40 21.64
N LEU A 11 2.87 -5.12 22.46
CA LEU A 11 3.88 -4.11 22.21
C LEU A 11 4.79 -4.49 21.03
N GLU A 12 5.28 -5.71 21.01
CA GLU A 12 6.15 -6.21 19.92
C GLU A 12 5.38 -6.28 18.58
N ALA A 13 4.12 -6.72 18.61
CA ALA A 13 3.26 -6.65 17.42
C ALA A 13 3.04 -5.21 16.95
N GLY A 14 2.90 -4.26 17.89
CA GLY A 14 2.83 -2.82 17.60
C GLY A 14 4.08 -2.29 16.91
N TYR A 15 5.27 -2.74 17.29
CA TYR A 15 6.52 -2.34 16.62
C TYR A 15 6.57 -2.81 15.16
N VAL A 16 6.08 -4.00 14.85
CA VAL A 16 6.02 -4.47 13.45
C VAL A 16 5.09 -3.59 12.62
N VAL A 17 3.95 -3.20 13.16
CA VAL A 17 3.03 -2.27 12.48
C VAL A 17 3.67 -0.87 12.35
N ALA A 18 4.43 -0.43 13.35
CA ALA A 18 5.13 0.86 13.31
C ALA A 18 6.20 0.91 12.19
N ILE A 19 6.80 -0.23 11.80
CA ILE A 19 7.75 -0.31 10.67
C ILE A 19 7.11 0.20 9.38
N GLU A 20 5.86 -0.16 9.09
CA GLU A 20 5.14 0.32 7.91
C GLU A 20 5.00 1.85 7.92
N ALA A 21 4.56 2.43 9.04
CA ALA A 21 4.37 3.87 9.19
C ALA A 21 5.69 4.64 9.11
N LEU A 22 6.75 4.11 9.73
CA LEU A 22 8.09 4.69 9.66
C LEU A 22 8.65 4.63 8.24
N ALA A 23 8.54 3.49 7.56
CA ALA A 23 8.97 3.34 6.17
C ALA A 23 8.22 4.32 5.25
N TRP A 24 6.91 4.45 5.42
CA TRP A 24 6.12 5.45 4.68
C TRP A 24 6.67 6.86 4.89
N THR A 25 6.83 7.27 6.13
CA THR A 25 7.29 8.63 6.45
C THR A 25 8.69 8.89 5.92
N LEU A 26 9.65 7.99 6.19
CA LEU A 26 11.04 8.16 5.76
C LEU A 26 11.18 8.20 4.25
N VAL A 27 10.49 7.29 3.55
CA VAL A 27 10.54 7.25 2.08
C VAL A 27 9.84 8.46 1.49
N SER A 28 8.68 8.89 2.01
CA SER A 28 8.00 10.13 1.54
C SER A 28 8.90 11.33 1.65
N LEU A 29 9.60 11.50 2.77
CA LEU A 29 10.55 12.60 2.96
C LEU A 29 11.73 12.51 1.99
N SER A 30 12.26 11.31 1.80
CA SER A 30 13.43 11.08 0.92
C SER A 30 13.13 11.40 -0.54
N VAL A 31 11.89 11.17 -1.00
CA VAL A 31 11.50 11.40 -2.40
C VAL A 31 10.79 12.74 -2.63
N SER A 32 10.49 13.50 -1.59
CA SER A 32 9.70 14.74 -1.69
C SER A 32 10.26 15.77 -2.67
N GLY A 33 11.59 15.83 -2.84
CA GLY A 33 12.29 16.70 -3.78
C GLY A 33 12.51 16.10 -5.17
N ALA A 34 11.90 14.97 -5.49
CA ALA A 34 12.15 14.30 -6.77
C ALA A 34 11.65 15.14 -7.96
N SER A 35 12.53 15.34 -8.95
CA SER A 35 12.19 16.07 -10.17
C SER A 35 11.10 15.36 -10.97
N ALA A 36 10.34 16.13 -11.76
CA ALA A 36 9.19 15.63 -12.55
C ALA A 36 9.50 14.39 -13.38
N ARG A 37 10.72 14.27 -13.91
CA ARG A 37 11.18 13.11 -14.70
C ARG A 37 11.25 11.79 -13.90
N TRP A 38 11.44 11.89 -12.58
CA TRP A 38 11.53 10.71 -11.70
C TRP A 38 10.19 10.29 -11.13
N GLN A 39 9.22 11.20 -11.04
CA GLN A 39 7.91 10.93 -10.43
C GLN A 39 7.19 9.70 -11.02
N PRO A 40 7.10 9.52 -12.37
CA PRO A 40 6.44 8.32 -12.93
C PRO A 40 7.15 7.03 -12.55
N ARG A 41 8.50 7.05 -12.48
CA ARG A 41 9.28 5.87 -12.06
C ARG A 41 9.06 5.55 -10.60
N LEU A 42 9.01 6.55 -9.73
CA LEU A 42 8.74 6.38 -8.30
C LEU A 42 7.34 5.84 -8.06
N ILE A 43 6.34 6.27 -8.84
CA ILE A 43 4.99 5.70 -8.79
C ILE A 43 5.00 4.22 -9.15
N VAL A 44 5.71 3.83 -10.21
CA VAL A 44 5.83 2.41 -10.63
C VAL A 44 6.56 1.59 -9.57
N LEU A 45 7.69 2.07 -9.06
CA LEU A 45 8.45 1.39 -8.01
C LEU A 45 7.63 1.28 -6.72
N GLY A 46 6.92 2.33 -6.35
CA GLY A 46 6.06 2.34 -5.17
C GLY A 46 4.91 1.35 -5.27
N THR A 47 4.22 1.32 -6.41
CA THR A 47 3.13 0.35 -6.62
C THR A 47 3.64 -1.10 -6.71
N ALA A 48 4.84 -1.32 -7.26
CA ALA A 48 5.48 -2.63 -7.24
C ALA A 48 5.86 -3.05 -5.80
N ALA A 49 6.35 -2.13 -4.98
CA ALA A 49 6.66 -2.39 -3.57
C ALA A 49 5.38 -2.70 -2.77
N ILE A 50 4.27 -2.00 -3.02
CA ILE A 50 2.96 -2.30 -2.42
C ILE A 50 2.52 -3.73 -2.79
N LEU A 51 2.64 -4.12 -4.06
CA LEU A 51 2.31 -5.48 -4.49
C LEU A 51 3.20 -6.51 -3.79
N ALA A 52 4.50 -6.26 -3.71
CA ALA A 52 5.43 -7.14 -2.99
C ALA A 52 5.07 -7.26 -1.51
N GLY A 53 4.67 -6.18 -0.85
CA GLY A 53 4.19 -6.19 0.54
C GLY A 53 2.91 -7.01 0.71
N ASN A 54 1.92 -6.84 -0.17
CA ASN A 54 0.66 -7.60 -0.12
C ASN A 54 0.86 -9.11 -0.30
N ILE A 55 1.85 -9.53 -1.08
CA ILE A 55 2.20 -10.95 -1.27
C ILE A 55 3.10 -11.43 -0.12
N GLY A 56 4.11 -10.63 0.22
CA GLY A 56 5.17 -11.03 1.12
C GLY A 56 4.75 -11.15 2.59
N ILE A 57 3.82 -10.29 3.06
CA ILE A 57 3.35 -10.35 4.44
C ILE A 57 2.64 -11.69 4.72
N PRO A 58 1.62 -12.15 3.96
CA PRO A 58 1.02 -13.46 4.19
C PRO A 58 2.03 -14.62 4.10
N LEU A 59 2.90 -14.62 3.08
CA LEU A 59 3.94 -15.64 2.92
C LEU A 59 4.93 -15.70 4.09
N SER A 60 5.31 -14.54 4.63
CA SER A 60 6.22 -14.49 5.77
C SER A 60 5.55 -14.96 7.07
N MET A 61 4.24 -14.75 7.19
CA MET A 61 3.44 -15.24 8.31
C MET A 61 3.26 -16.77 8.24
N GLU A 62 3.10 -17.35 7.05
CA GLU A 62 3.13 -18.82 6.85
C GLU A 62 4.43 -19.45 7.33
N ARG A 63 5.54 -18.76 7.12
CA ARG A 63 6.88 -19.22 7.50
C ARG A 63 7.28 -18.82 8.92
N GLU A 64 6.35 -18.23 9.67
CA GLU A 64 6.58 -17.73 11.04
C GLU A 64 7.81 -16.78 11.15
N SER A 65 8.14 -16.09 10.06
CA SER A 65 9.32 -15.22 9.99
C SER A 65 8.96 -13.78 10.30
N LEU A 66 9.14 -13.37 11.55
CA LEU A 66 8.90 -12.00 12.00
C LEU A 66 9.78 -10.98 11.23
N PHE A 67 11.05 -11.32 10.99
CA PHE A 67 11.96 -10.47 10.22
C PHE A 67 11.43 -10.22 8.80
N ALA A 68 11.04 -11.29 8.09
CA ALA A 68 10.48 -11.16 6.75
C ALA A 68 9.16 -10.35 6.75
N THR A 69 8.31 -10.55 7.76
CA THR A 69 7.08 -9.76 7.92
C THR A 69 7.40 -8.27 8.06
N GLY A 70 8.40 -7.91 8.88
CA GLY A 70 8.85 -6.53 9.03
C GLY A 70 9.40 -5.94 7.74
N VAL A 71 10.19 -6.72 6.98
CA VAL A 71 10.73 -6.29 5.67
C VAL A 71 9.58 -6.02 4.68
N PHE A 72 8.60 -6.92 4.56
CA PHE A 72 7.47 -6.71 3.65
C PHE A 72 6.52 -5.61 4.13
N ALA A 73 6.38 -5.39 5.43
CA ALA A 73 5.69 -4.21 5.97
C ALA A 73 6.41 -2.91 5.58
N ALA A 74 7.75 -2.88 5.61
CA ALA A 74 8.52 -1.75 5.12
C ALA A 74 8.36 -1.54 3.62
N PHE A 75 8.29 -2.60 2.80
CA PHE A 75 7.95 -2.49 1.37
C PHE A 75 6.58 -1.88 1.16
N LEU A 76 5.58 -2.30 1.93
CA LEU A 76 4.22 -1.77 1.84
C LEU A 76 4.20 -0.27 2.17
N GLY A 77 4.72 0.12 3.32
CA GLY A 77 4.80 1.52 3.74
C GLY A 77 5.65 2.38 2.82
N GLY A 78 6.85 1.92 2.46
CA GLY A 78 7.74 2.61 1.52
C GLY A 78 7.12 2.77 0.13
N GLY A 79 6.37 1.77 -0.33
CA GLY A 79 5.62 1.82 -1.57
C GLY A 79 4.56 2.94 -1.58
N PHE A 80 3.79 3.08 -0.50
CA PHE A 80 2.90 4.22 -0.32
C PHE A 80 3.66 5.54 -0.28
N GLY A 81 4.80 5.59 0.43
CA GLY A 81 5.66 6.78 0.49
C GLY A 81 6.15 7.25 -0.86
N MET A 82 6.52 6.33 -1.76
CA MET A 82 7.00 6.65 -3.10
C MET A 82 5.88 7.08 -4.05
N SER A 83 4.70 6.49 -3.97
CA SER A 83 3.66 6.67 -5.00
C SER A 83 2.64 7.74 -4.67
N TYR A 84 2.26 7.85 -3.40
CA TYR A 84 1.06 8.55 -2.99
C TYR A 84 1.07 10.06 -3.22
N ALA A 85 2.18 10.74 -2.86
CA ALA A 85 2.30 12.17 -3.02
C ALA A 85 2.29 12.59 -4.50
N PHE A 86 2.97 11.82 -5.35
CA PHE A 86 3.06 12.12 -6.78
C PHE A 86 1.76 11.82 -7.53
N LEU A 87 1.05 10.74 -7.17
CA LEU A 87 -0.27 10.46 -7.73
C LEU A 87 -1.25 11.60 -7.41
N GLY A 88 -1.26 12.08 -6.16
CA GLY A 88 -2.09 13.22 -5.77
C GLY A 88 -1.76 14.48 -6.56
N GLN A 89 -0.47 14.80 -6.74
CA GLN A 89 -0.03 15.96 -7.53
C GLN A 89 -0.44 15.85 -9.00
N GLN A 90 -0.29 14.67 -9.62
CA GLN A 90 -0.66 14.48 -11.02
C GLN A 90 -2.17 14.58 -11.25
N VAL A 91 -2.97 14.03 -10.34
CA VAL A 91 -4.43 14.16 -10.42
C VAL A 91 -4.87 15.61 -10.23
N ILE A 92 -4.32 16.33 -9.25
CA ILE A 92 -4.62 17.74 -9.04
C ILE A 92 -4.16 18.59 -10.24
N GLY A 93 -2.99 18.29 -10.79
CA GLY A 93 -2.44 18.98 -11.97
C GLY A 93 -3.25 18.77 -13.25
N SER A 94 -4.10 17.75 -13.32
CA SER A 94 -4.99 17.51 -14.47
C SER A 94 -6.26 18.36 -14.48
N PHE A 95 -6.57 19.05 -13.37
CA PHE A 95 -7.72 19.94 -13.29
C PHE A 95 -7.36 21.38 -13.73
N ASP A 96 -8.28 22.05 -14.38
CA ASP A 96 -8.20 23.50 -14.61
C ASP A 96 -8.31 24.29 -13.30
N ASP A 97 -7.89 25.54 -13.28
CA ASP A 97 -7.85 26.36 -12.06
C ASP A 97 -9.24 26.49 -11.40
N ALA A 98 -10.32 26.56 -12.18
CA ALA A 98 -11.68 26.68 -11.69
C ALA A 98 -12.17 25.40 -10.99
N SER A 99 -11.68 24.23 -11.40
CA SER A 99 -12.08 22.91 -10.89
C SER A 99 -11.12 22.36 -9.83
N ARG A 100 -9.95 22.97 -9.66
CA ARG A 100 -8.87 22.46 -8.78
C ARG A 100 -9.30 22.28 -7.33
N THR A 101 -10.05 23.21 -6.77
CA THR A 101 -10.56 23.14 -5.38
C THR A 101 -11.56 21.98 -5.24
N ARG A 102 -12.47 21.81 -6.19
CA ARG A 102 -13.44 20.69 -6.20
C ARG A 102 -12.73 19.36 -6.41
N GLY A 103 -11.73 19.33 -7.29
CA GLY A 103 -10.90 18.15 -7.56
C GLY A 103 -10.13 17.68 -6.32
N SER A 104 -9.52 18.60 -5.57
CA SER A 104 -8.78 18.25 -4.35
C SER A 104 -9.71 17.69 -3.26
N ALA A 105 -10.91 18.26 -3.10
CA ALA A 105 -11.91 17.73 -2.17
C ALA A 105 -12.41 16.33 -2.60
N ALA A 106 -12.64 16.11 -3.91
CA ALA A 106 -13.03 14.80 -4.45
C ALA A 106 -11.96 13.73 -4.21
N ILE A 107 -10.67 14.07 -4.32
CA ILE A 107 -9.57 13.13 -4.00
C ILE A 107 -9.65 12.72 -2.52
N GLY A 108 -9.84 13.66 -1.59
CA GLY A 108 -10.00 13.35 -0.17
C GLY A 108 -11.18 12.40 0.10
N THR A 109 -12.32 12.68 -0.52
CA THR A 109 -13.51 11.83 -0.42
C THR A 109 -13.27 10.43 -1.00
N ALA A 110 -12.68 10.34 -2.19
CA ALA A 110 -12.36 9.06 -2.82
C ALA A 110 -11.38 8.22 -1.98
N ARG A 111 -10.40 8.86 -1.35
CA ARG A 111 -9.46 8.20 -0.43
C ARG A 111 -10.15 7.61 0.79
N ASN A 112 -10.99 8.41 1.46
CA ASN A 112 -11.70 7.96 2.66
C ASN A 112 -12.68 6.84 2.31
N ALA A 113 -13.42 6.97 1.19
CA ALA A 113 -14.31 5.92 0.71
C ALA A 113 -13.53 4.64 0.34
N GLY A 114 -12.41 4.79 -0.38
CA GLY A 114 -11.55 3.66 -0.73
C GLY A 114 -10.97 2.96 0.49
N GLY A 115 -10.55 3.72 1.52
CA GLY A 115 -10.09 3.18 2.79
C GLY A 115 -11.17 2.40 3.54
N ALA A 116 -12.38 2.96 3.62
CA ALA A 116 -13.52 2.29 4.26
C ALA A 116 -13.93 1.00 3.53
N ILE A 117 -14.02 1.04 2.20
CA ILE A 117 -14.33 -0.12 1.37
C ILE A 117 -13.23 -1.17 1.49
N GLY A 118 -11.95 -0.76 1.42
CA GLY A 118 -10.81 -1.66 1.56
C GLY A 118 -10.79 -2.35 2.93
N ALA A 119 -11.04 -1.62 4.00
CA ALA A 119 -11.14 -2.19 5.35
C ALA A 119 -12.30 -3.18 5.49
N ALA A 120 -13.46 -2.87 4.89
CA ALA A 120 -14.62 -3.77 4.88
C ALA A 120 -14.31 -5.07 4.12
N ILE A 121 -13.70 -4.97 2.93
CA ILE A 121 -13.31 -6.13 2.11
C ILE A 121 -12.28 -6.99 2.86
N ALA A 122 -11.27 -6.38 3.48
CA ALA A 122 -10.26 -7.09 4.27
C ALA A 122 -10.89 -7.79 5.48
N GLY A 123 -11.85 -7.13 6.16
CA GLY A 123 -12.60 -7.72 7.26
C GLY A 123 -13.45 -8.93 6.84
N VAL A 124 -14.15 -8.82 5.71
CA VAL A 124 -14.92 -9.93 5.13
C VAL A 124 -13.99 -11.09 4.76
N GLY A 125 -12.86 -10.80 4.10
CA GLY A 125 -11.87 -11.82 3.74
C GLY A 125 -11.28 -12.53 4.96
N ALA A 126 -10.93 -11.78 6.01
CA ALA A 126 -10.46 -12.35 7.27
C ALA A 126 -11.50 -13.26 7.94
N ASN A 127 -12.77 -12.80 8.01
CA ASN A 127 -13.84 -13.57 8.61
C ASN A 127 -14.17 -14.83 7.81
N ALA A 128 -14.20 -14.74 6.48
CA ALA A 128 -14.39 -15.90 5.61
C ALA A 128 -13.27 -16.94 5.76
N ALA A 129 -12.09 -16.51 6.17
CA ALA A 129 -10.95 -17.37 6.47
C ALA A 129 -10.92 -17.87 7.94
N GLY A 130 -11.98 -17.64 8.72
CA GLY A 130 -12.15 -18.18 10.08
C GLY A 130 -11.67 -17.27 11.21
N PHE A 131 -11.50 -15.96 10.97
CA PHE A 131 -11.07 -15.03 12.02
C PHE A 131 -12.01 -15.01 13.24
N GLY A 132 -13.34 -15.14 13.01
CA GLY A 132 -14.36 -15.11 14.07
C GLY A 132 -14.55 -16.44 14.82
N GLU A 133 -14.02 -17.55 14.33
CA GLU A 133 -14.23 -18.90 14.89
C GLU A 133 -13.17 -19.31 15.94
N GLY A 134 -12.28 -18.41 16.28
CA GLY A 134 -11.15 -18.64 17.17
C GLY A 134 -9.86 -18.92 16.41
N LEU A 135 -8.84 -18.09 16.66
CA LEU A 135 -7.55 -18.17 15.97
C LEU A 135 -6.71 -19.31 16.55
N GLY A 136 -6.76 -20.48 15.90
CA GLY A 136 -5.70 -21.47 16.01
C GLY A 136 -4.53 -21.13 15.07
N ILE A 137 -3.32 -21.62 15.36
CA ILE A 137 -2.12 -21.42 14.51
C ILE A 137 -2.37 -21.89 13.08
N ALA A 138 -3.16 -22.96 12.88
CA ALA A 138 -3.47 -23.50 11.57
C ALA A 138 -4.28 -22.57 10.65
N ASN A 139 -5.07 -21.64 11.21
CA ASN A 139 -5.93 -20.75 10.42
C ASN A 139 -5.31 -19.37 10.19
N LEU A 140 -4.16 -19.09 10.81
CA LEU A 140 -3.56 -17.76 10.79
C LEU A 140 -3.08 -17.34 9.40
N SER A 141 -2.51 -18.28 8.65
CA SER A 141 -2.10 -18.07 7.26
C SER A 141 -3.30 -17.76 6.37
N ALA A 142 -4.36 -18.57 6.46
CA ALA A 142 -5.60 -18.33 5.71
C ALA A 142 -6.19 -16.95 6.01
N VAL A 143 -6.21 -16.55 7.28
CA VAL A 143 -6.69 -15.22 7.69
C VAL A 143 -5.79 -14.10 7.18
N ALA A 144 -4.46 -14.30 7.15
CA ALA A 144 -3.53 -13.32 6.58
C ALA A 144 -3.75 -13.15 5.06
N TRP A 145 -3.94 -14.23 4.32
CA TRP A 145 -4.31 -14.19 2.92
C TRP A 145 -5.68 -13.54 2.69
N GLY A 146 -6.67 -13.87 3.51
CA GLY A 146 -8.01 -13.28 3.44
C GLY A 146 -8.00 -11.77 3.72
N ALA A 147 -7.20 -11.31 4.69
CA ALA A 147 -7.15 -9.91 5.08
C ALA A 147 -6.25 -9.04 4.18
N ILE A 148 -5.07 -9.55 3.84
CA ILE A 148 -4.02 -8.79 3.14
C ILE A 148 -3.92 -9.21 1.68
N GLY A 149 -3.93 -10.51 1.39
CA GLY A 149 -3.82 -11.05 0.05
C GLY A 149 -4.96 -10.62 -0.87
N ILE A 150 -6.14 -10.33 -0.32
CA ILE A 150 -7.27 -9.77 -1.08
C ILE A 150 -6.94 -8.39 -1.70
N GLY A 151 -5.91 -7.70 -1.23
CA GLY A 151 -5.39 -6.47 -1.80
C GLY A 151 -4.59 -6.66 -3.11
N ILE A 152 -4.15 -7.90 -3.42
CA ILE A 152 -3.30 -8.19 -4.59
C ILE A 152 -3.93 -7.76 -5.92
N PRO A 153 -5.19 -8.07 -6.24
CA PRO A 153 -5.82 -7.62 -7.48
C PRO A 153 -5.81 -6.09 -7.63
N PHE A 154 -6.05 -5.37 -6.54
CA PHE A 154 -6.03 -3.90 -6.55
C PHE A 154 -4.61 -3.35 -6.72
N ALA A 155 -3.61 -3.95 -6.07
CA ALA A 155 -2.21 -3.59 -6.24
C ALA A 155 -1.71 -3.87 -7.66
N LEU A 156 -2.13 -4.97 -8.29
CA LEU A 156 -1.86 -5.28 -9.69
C LEU A 156 -2.49 -4.25 -10.63
N ALA A 157 -3.76 -3.91 -10.43
CA ALA A 157 -4.44 -2.89 -11.21
C ALA A 157 -3.73 -1.52 -11.07
N GLY A 158 -3.32 -1.16 -9.84
CA GLY A 158 -2.53 0.03 -9.57
C GLY A 158 -1.18 0.03 -10.29
N LEU A 159 -0.47 -1.09 -10.29
CA LEU A 159 0.82 -1.24 -10.99
C LEU A 159 0.65 -1.12 -12.51
N ILE A 160 -0.37 -1.75 -13.09
CA ILE A 160 -0.68 -1.62 -14.52
C ILE A 160 -0.98 -0.17 -14.87
N GLY A 161 -1.78 0.52 -14.06
CA GLY A 161 -2.08 1.95 -14.22
C GLY A 161 -0.83 2.82 -14.15
N ALA A 162 0.05 2.57 -13.19
CA ALA A 162 1.31 3.27 -13.02
C ALA A 162 2.26 3.10 -14.22
N ILE A 163 2.37 1.88 -14.75
CA ILE A 163 3.18 1.59 -15.94
C ILE A 163 2.63 2.33 -17.18
N ARG A 164 1.30 2.33 -17.35
CA ARG A 164 0.66 3.07 -18.47
C ARG A 164 0.94 4.57 -18.34
N LEU A 165 0.77 5.13 -17.16
CA LEU A 165 1.04 6.53 -16.87
C LEU A 165 2.50 6.90 -17.18
N ALA A 166 3.46 6.08 -16.74
CA ALA A 166 4.88 6.31 -16.98
C ALA A 166 5.23 6.30 -18.49
N ARG A 167 4.57 5.45 -19.27
CA ARG A 167 4.77 5.41 -20.75
C ARG A 167 4.23 6.66 -21.43
N THR A 168 3.06 7.16 -21.03
CA THR A 168 2.48 8.39 -21.63
C THR A 168 3.30 9.63 -21.27
N SER A 169 3.81 9.71 -20.05
CA SER A 169 4.66 10.82 -19.61
C SER A 169 6.02 10.89 -20.33
N SER A 170 6.52 9.78 -20.86
CA SER A 170 7.78 9.73 -21.61
C SER A 170 7.65 10.19 -23.07
N VAL A 171 6.44 10.32 -23.59
CA VAL A 171 6.15 10.67 -25.00
C VAL A 171 5.93 12.18 -25.19
N LEU A 172 5.61 12.92 -24.13
CA LEU A 172 5.45 14.37 -24.22
C LEU A 172 6.85 15.04 -24.18
N PRO A 173 7.28 15.74 -25.26
CA PRO A 173 8.53 16.50 -25.23
C PRO A 173 8.40 17.56 -24.14
N ALA A 174 9.46 17.74 -23.36
CA ALA A 174 9.59 18.87 -22.45
C ALA A 174 9.45 20.15 -23.30
N SER A 175 8.29 20.76 -23.26
CA SER A 175 8.10 22.09 -23.84
C SER A 175 9.05 23.02 -23.12
N ALA A 176 10.01 23.54 -23.88
CA ALA A 176 10.99 24.52 -23.47
C ALA A 176 10.34 25.81 -22.94
#